data_612df039c0911ff97bced2f399d5f8d2
#
_entry.id   612df039c0911ff97bced2f399d5f8d2
#
_cell.length_a   1.000
_cell.length_b   1.000
_cell.length_c   1.000
_cell.angle_alpha   90.00
_cell.angle_beta   90.00
_cell.angle_gamma   90.00
#
_symmetry.space_group_name_H-M   'P 1'
#
loop_
_entity.id
_entity.type
_entity.pdbx_description
1 polymer ?
#
loop_
_entity_poly.entity_id
_entity_poly.type
_entity_poly.pdbx_seq_one_letter_code
_entity_poly.pdbx_strand_id
1 'polypeptide(L)'
;MFLSYSRSICIVLLLVCSLPSDAAEGARLFAPCAACHGGKGEGNPAVNAPALGGQDAAYLERQLRNYRIGRRGTHKSDSLGAQMRALASTLADDAAVAAVAKYVATLPKSVVAKPAAGDLHKGNNLYQGKCGSCHGTKAEGNAALNAPRLTGLDAAYIKRQFAHFRDGVRGTDAKDIPGRQMAMMARTLSTERELDDVISFIHQQGRVK
;
A
#
# COMPACT_ATOMS: atom_id res chain seq x y z
N MET A 1 16.75 8.12 78.31
CA MET A 1 16.58 9.20 77.40
C MET A 1 16.84 8.64 75.96
N PHE A 2 15.80 8.10 75.30
CA PHE A 2 15.92 7.44 73.99
C PHE A 2 15.37 8.38 72.93
N LEU A 3 16.26 8.83 72.04
CA LEU A 3 15.89 9.65 70.89
C LEU A 3 15.44 8.70 69.73
N SER A 4 14.16 8.82 69.37
CA SER A 4 13.57 8.15 68.24
C SER A 4 13.82 8.96 66.99
N TYR A 5 14.63 8.46 66.03
CA TYR A 5 14.81 9.05 64.71
C TYR A 5 13.72 8.53 63.75
N SER A 6 12.75 9.37 63.44
CA SER A 6 11.77 9.11 62.38
C SER A 6 12.44 9.35 61.03
N ARG A 7 12.65 8.28 60.26
CA ARG A 7 13.11 8.37 58.86
C ARG A 7 11.90 8.56 57.93
N SER A 8 11.70 9.79 57.49
CA SER A 8 10.74 10.11 56.41
C SER A 8 11.28 9.57 55.07
N ILE A 9 10.62 8.53 54.54
CA ILE A 9 10.90 8.01 53.21
C ILE A 9 10.14 8.89 52.21
N CYS A 10 10.85 9.76 51.49
CA CYS A 10 10.30 10.47 50.33
C CYS A 10 10.22 9.44 49.16
N ILE A 11 9.01 8.98 48.85
CA ILE A 11 8.74 8.22 47.63
C ILE A 11 8.70 9.20 46.47
N VAL A 12 9.76 9.24 45.67
CA VAL A 12 9.79 9.97 44.41
C VAL A 12 9.02 9.14 43.41
N LEU A 13 7.78 9.56 43.08
CA LEU A 13 6.97 8.98 42.02
C LEU A 13 7.59 9.42 40.68
N LEU A 14 8.40 8.55 40.07
CA LEU A 14 8.87 8.72 38.70
C LEU A 14 7.67 8.54 37.75
N LEU A 15 7.10 9.63 37.24
CA LEU A 15 6.18 9.58 36.09
C LEU A 15 6.97 9.08 34.88
N VAL A 16 6.86 7.79 34.60
CA VAL A 16 7.32 7.20 33.34
C VAL A 16 6.35 7.68 32.26
N CYS A 17 6.73 8.73 31.56
CA CYS A 17 6.04 9.17 30.34
C CYS A 17 6.32 8.12 29.25
N SER A 18 5.44 7.11 29.15
CA SER A 18 5.53 6.08 28.11
C SER A 18 5.27 6.74 26.77
N LEU A 19 6.30 6.90 25.97
CA LEU A 19 6.12 7.25 24.55
C LEU A 19 5.27 6.16 23.89
N PRO A 20 4.30 6.52 23.05
CA PRO A 20 3.53 5.51 22.31
C PRO A 20 4.47 4.61 21.53
N SER A 21 4.22 3.30 21.52
CA SER A 21 4.98 2.39 20.70
C SER A 21 4.78 2.75 19.22
N ASP A 22 5.78 2.49 18.35
CA ASP A 22 5.68 2.73 16.90
C ASP A 22 4.38 2.20 16.29
N ALA A 23 3.87 1.08 16.80
CA ALA A 23 2.61 0.49 16.36
C ALA A 23 1.39 1.33 16.76
N ALA A 24 1.36 1.88 17.99
CA ALA A 24 0.26 2.74 18.45
C ALA A 24 0.24 4.07 17.68
N GLU A 25 1.40 4.64 17.41
CA GLU A 25 1.51 5.85 16.59
C GLU A 25 1.09 5.59 15.14
N GLY A 26 1.53 4.48 14.52
CA GLY A 26 1.10 4.08 13.18
C GLY A 26 -0.42 3.90 13.08
N ALA A 27 -1.05 3.26 14.08
CA ALA A 27 -2.50 3.11 14.15
C ALA A 27 -3.23 4.45 14.24
N ARG A 28 -2.75 5.36 15.08
CA ARG A 28 -3.30 6.72 15.25
C ARG A 28 -3.23 7.50 13.94
N LEU A 29 -2.09 7.45 13.26
CA LEU A 29 -1.87 8.13 11.98
C LEU A 29 -2.68 7.51 10.84
N PHE A 30 -3.01 6.20 10.89
CA PHE A 30 -3.83 5.53 9.90
C PHE A 30 -5.33 5.84 10.04
N ALA A 31 -5.81 6.30 11.19
CA ALA A 31 -7.22 6.53 11.46
C ALA A 31 -7.94 7.38 10.39
N PRO A 32 -7.40 8.50 9.88
CA PRO A 32 -8.02 9.25 8.79
C PRO A 32 -8.08 8.46 7.47
N CYS A 33 -7.13 7.58 7.22
CA CYS A 33 -7.05 6.77 5.99
C CYS A 33 -8.11 5.66 6.00
N ALA A 34 -8.47 5.15 7.18
CA ALA A 34 -9.46 4.10 7.38
C ALA A 34 -10.85 4.49 6.84
N ALA A 35 -11.19 5.79 6.80
CA ALA A 35 -12.46 6.27 6.25
C ALA A 35 -12.70 5.83 4.80
N CYS A 36 -11.63 5.72 4.01
CA CYS A 36 -11.70 5.25 2.62
C CYS A 36 -11.16 3.84 2.45
N HIS A 37 -10.06 3.50 3.14
CA HIS A 37 -9.37 2.22 2.96
C HIS A 37 -9.86 1.09 3.87
N GLY A 38 -10.82 1.36 4.77
CA GLY A 38 -11.33 0.41 5.75
C GLY A 38 -10.44 0.30 6.99
N GLY A 39 -11.03 -0.06 8.15
CA GLY A 39 -10.33 -0.13 9.43
C GLY A 39 -9.25 -1.21 9.49
N LYS A 40 -9.33 -2.23 8.64
CA LYS A 40 -8.31 -3.28 8.47
C LYS A 40 -7.51 -3.10 7.18
N GLY A 41 -7.63 -1.95 6.52
CA GLY A 41 -7.00 -1.70 5.23
C GLY A 41 -7.54 -2.60 4.12
N GLU A 42 -8.77 -3.09 4.24
CA GLU A 42 -9.42 -4.01 3.30
C GLU A 42 -9.79 -3.36 1.96
N GLY A 43 -9.79 -2.04 1.90
CA GLY A 43 -10.21 -1.26 0.74
C GLY A 43 -11.71 -1.04 0.68
N ASN A 44 -12.14 -0.15 -0.20
CA ASN A 44 -13.55 0.15 -0.46
C ASN A 44 -13.76 0.46 -1.96
N PRO A 45 -14.19 -0.52 -2.76
CA PRO A 45 -14.42 -0.31 -4.19
C PRO A 45 -15.47 0.77 -4.50
N ALA A 46 -16.45 1.01 -3.61
CA ALA A 46 -17.49 2.03 -3.83
C ALA A 46 -16.93 3.45 -3.90
N VAL A 47 -15.82 3.71 -3.21
CA VAL A 47 -15.08 4.99 -3.26
C VAL A 47 -13.75 4.86 -4.00
N ASN A 48 -13.55 3.76 -4.74
CA ASN A 48 -12.34 3.47 -5.50
C ASN A 48 -11.04 3.41 -4.67
N ALA A 49 -11.13 3.14 -3.37
CA ALA A 49 -10.00 3.02 -2.47
C ALA A 49 -9.47 1.58 -2.45
N PRO A 50 -8.19 1.35 -2.81
CA PRO A 50 -7.63 0.00 -2.85
C PRO A 50 -7.43 -0.58 -1.46
N ALA A 51 -7.36 -1.92 -1.39
CA ALA A 51 -6.85 -2.62 -0.23
C ALA A 51 -5.37 -2.29 0.01
N LEU A 52 -5.01 -2.09 1.27
CA LEU A 52 -3.66 -1.76 1.73
C LEU A 52 -3.10 -2.80 2.69
N GLY A 53 -3.99 -3.50 3.44
CA GLY A 53 -3.61 -4.43 4.50
C GLY A 53 -2.64 -5.52 4.03
N GLY A 54 -1.54 -5.71 4.78
CA GLY A 54 -0.51 -6.69 4.48
C GLY A 54 0.29 -6.41 3.20
N GLN A 55 0.27 -5.18 2.68
CA GLN A 55 1.17 -4.74 1.61
C GLN A 55 2.57 -4.48 2.20
N ASP A 56 3.59 -4.58 1.37
CA ASP A 56 4.97 -4.32 1.77
C ASP A 56 5.15 -2.90 2.31
N ALA A 57 5.80 -2.77 3.49
CA ALA A 57 5.96 -1.48 4.17
C ALA A 57 6.80 -0.49 3.35
N ALA A 58 7.90 -0.96 2.72
CA ALA A 58 8.76 -0.08 1.92
C ALA A 58 8.04 0.41 0.66
N TYR A 59 7.18 -0.44 0.06
CA TYR A 59 6.32 -0.02 -1.04
C TYR A 59 5.32 1.07 -0.58
N LEU A 60 4.62 0.86 0.53
CA LEU A 60 3.66 1.82 1.08
C LEU A 60 4.33 3.17 1.41
N GLU A 61 5.47 3.12 2.08
CA GLU A 61 6.28 4.29 2.43
C GLU A 61 6.68 5.07 1.17
N ARG A 62 7.21 4.37 0.15
CA ARG A 62 7.57 5.01 -1.13
C ARG A 62 6.35 5.65 -1.80
N GLN A 63 5.18 4.99 -1.80
CA GLN A 63 3.99 5.57 -2.41
C GLN A 63 3.50 6.82 -1.66
N LEU A 64 3.47 6.79 -0.33
CA LEU A 64 3.10 7.95 0.48
C LEU A 64 4.08 9.12 0.26
N ARG A 65 5.39 8.85 0.22
CA ARG A 65 6.39 9.87 -0.12
C ARG A 65 6.18 10.42 -1.53
N ASN A 66 5.94 9.57 -2.52
CA ASN A 66 5.70 10.00 -3.89
C ASN A 66 4.47 10.91 -4.01
N TYR A 67 3.42 10.67 -3.23
CA TYR A 67 2.28 11.58 -3.14
C TYR A 67 2.67 12.90 -2.48
N ARG A 68 3.36 12.88 -1.33
CA ARG A 68 3.75 14.10 -0.59
C ARG A 68 4.61 15.04 -1.43
N ILE A 69 5.56 14.51 -2.17
CA ILE A 69 6.50 15.32 -2.99
C ILE A 69 6.01 15.56 -4.44
N GLY A 70 4.78 15.15 -4.76
CA GLY A 70 4.17 15.40 -6.07
C GLY A 70 4.68 14.55 -7.23
N ARG A 71 5.39 13.45 -6.98
CA ARG A 71 5.75 12.46 -8.02
C ARG A 71 4.55 11.63 -8.48
N ARG A 72 3.50 11.60 -7.67
CA ARG A 72 2.25 10.89 -7.92
C ARG A 72 1.06 11.77 -7.54
N GLY A 73 -0.06 11.67 -8.28
CA GLY A 73 -1.29 12.40 -7.97
C GLY A 73 -1.27 13.87 -8.37
N THR A 74 -0.43 14.27 -9.33
CA THR A 74 -0.36 15.64 -9.87
C THR A 74 -0.93 15.76 -11.29
N HIS A 75 -1.12 14.64 -11.98
CA HIS A 75 -1.66 14.68 -13.33
C HIS A 75 -3.14 15.07 -13.30
N LYS A 76 -3.56 15.96 -14.20
CA LYS A 76 -4.92 16.53 -14.25
C LYS A 76 -6.05 15.49 -14.37
N SER A 77 -5.77 14.33 -14.93
CA SER A 77 -6.74 13.23 -15.06
C SER A 77 -6.73 12.25 -13.89
N ASP A 78 -5.87 12.44 -12.86
CA ASP A 78 -5.78 11.57 -11.68
C ASP A 78 -6.44 12.22 -10.45
N SER A 79 -7.76 12.37 -10.47
CA SER A 79 -8.52 12.96 -9.36
C SER A 79 -8.38 12.15 -8.06
N LEU A 80 -8.35 10.82 -8.15
CA LEU A 80 -8.16 9.94 -6.98
C LEU A 80 -6.73 10.05 -6.45
N GLY A 81 -5.74 10.17 -7.32
CA GLY A 81 -4.37 10.44 -6.91
C GLY A 81 -4.21 11.82 -6.26
N ALA A 82 -4.93 12.84 -6.73
CA ALA A 82 -4.94 14.16 -6.11
C ALA A 82 -5.52 14.12 -4.68
N GLN A 83 -6.59 13.35 -4.46
CA GLN A 83 -7.13 13.12 -3.10
C GLN A 83 -6.10 12.44 -2.20
N MET A 84 -5.44 11.37 -2.69
CA MET A 84 -4.38 10.69 -1.95
C MET A 84 -3.19 11.62 -1.66
N ARG A 85 -2.84 12.50 -2.58
CA ARG A 85 -1.79 13.50 -2.37
C ARG A 85 -2.15 14.46 -1.23
N ALA A 86 -3.39 14.97 -1.22
CA ALA A 86 -3.86 15.83 -0.14
C ALA A 86 -3.77 15.15 1.23
N LEU A 87 -4.24 13.88 1.32
CA LEU A 87 -4.17 13.10 2.56
C LEU A 87 -2.73 12.76 2.97
N ALA A 88 -1.88 12.33 2.04
CA ALA A 88 -0.49 12.02 2.34
C ALA A 88 0.29 13.26 2.83
N SER A 89 -0.09 14.46 2.38
CA SER A 89 0.52 15.73 2.81
C SER A 89 0.18 16.11 4.25
N THR A 90 -0.80 15.48 4.90
CA THR A 90 -1.10 15.67 6.32
C THR A 90 -0.13 14.93 7.26
N LEU A 91 0.63 13.97 6.73
CA LEU A 91 1.70 13.30 7.49
C LEU A 91 2.86 14.28 7.66
N ALA A 92 3.24 14.55 8.91
CA ALA A 92 4.15 15.65 9.26
C ALA A 92 5.54 15.49 8.64
N ASP A 93 6.09 14.26 8.67
CA ASP A 93 7.45 13.97 8.28
C ASP A 93 7.61 12.51 7.77
N ASP A 94 8.84 12.13 7.48
CA ASP A 94 9.16 10.80 7.03
C ASP A 94 9.03 9.72 8.11
N ALA A 95 9.13 10.10 9.39
CA ALA A 95 8.91 9.18 10.50
C ALA A 95 7.42 8.81 10.60
N ALA A 96 6.51 9.79 10.46
CA ALA A 96 5.07 9.55 10.38
C ALA A 96 4.70 8.67 9.17
N VAL A 97 5.31 8.90 8.01
CA VAL A 97 5.11 8.06 6.81
C VAL A 97 5.55 6.62 7.08
N ALA A 98 6.73 6.43 7.68
CA ALA A 98 7.25 5.10 8.00
C ALA A 98 6.37 4.39 9.05
N ALA A 99 5.90 5.10 10.09
CA ALA A 99 5.03 4.54 11.12
C ALA A 99 3.70 4.03 10.54
N VAL A 100 3.03 4.83 9.69
CA VAL A 100 1.81 4.41 8.98
C VAL A 100 2.08 3.21 8.09
N ALA A 101 3.14 3.23 7.29
CA ALA A 101 3.47 2.15 6.36
C ALA A 101 3.74 0.83 7.10
N LYS A 102 4.52 0.87 8.19
CA LYS A 102 4.78 -0.29 9.05
C LYS A 102 3.48 -0.83 9.66
N TYR A 103 2.64 0.04 10.22
CA TYR A 103 1.36 -0.38 10.80
C TYR A 103 0.47 -1.07 9.76
N VAL A 104 0.27 -0.46 8.60
CA VAL A 104 -0.57 -1.02 7.52
C VAL A 104 -0.04 -2.36 7.02
N ALA A 105 1.28 -2.54 6.98
CA ALA A 105 1.88 -3.82 6.62
C ALA A 105 1.55 -4.96 7.60
N THR A 106 1.23 -4.64 8.87
CA THR A 106 0.79 -5.64 9.87
C THR A 106 -0.69 -6.00 9.77
N LEU A 107 -1.49 -5.21 9.07
CA LEU A 107 -2.92 -5.47 8.91
C LEU A 107 -3.15 -6.74 8.08
N PRO A 108 -4.31 -7.41 8.25
CA PRO A 108 -4.62 -8.63 7.52
C PRO A 108 -4.56 -8.43 6.00
N LYS A 109 -4.02 -9.41 5.28
CA LYS A 109 -4.05 -9.42 3.81
C LYS A 109 -5.49 -9.53 3.33
N SER A 110 -5.89 -8.61 2.46
CA SER A 110 -7.22 -8.62 1.88
C SER A 110 -7.35 -9.71 0.81
N VAL A 111 -8.55 -10.25 0.67
CA VAL A 111 -8.94 -11.17 -0.40
C VAL A 111 -10.07 -10.52 -1.20
N VAL A 112 -9.97 -10.57 -2.53
CA VAL A 112 -11.01 -10.01 -3.41
C VAL A 112 -12.28 -10.83 -3.29
N ALA A 113 -13.38 -10.18 -2.90
CA ALA A 113 -14.67 -10.85 -2.72
C ALA A 113 -15.25 -11.35 -4.05
N LYS A 114 -15.17 -10.51 -5.11
CA LYS A 114 -15.65 -10.84 -6.46
C LYS A 114 -14.46 -10.85 -7.43
N PRO A 115 -13.91 -12.03 -7.79
CA PRO A 115 -12.83 -12.13 -8.76
C PRO A 115 -13.24 -11.59 -10.13
N ALA A 116 -12.26 -11.11 -10.90
CA ALA A 116 -12.48 -10.77 -12.29
C ALA A 116 -12.80 -12.03 -13.10
N ALA A 117 -13.62 -11.88 -14.12
CA ALA A 117 -13.89 -12.92 -15.10
C ALA A 117 -12.90 -12.79 -16.26
N GLY A 118 -12.11 -13.83 -16.49
CA GLY A 118 -11.11 -13.91 -17.56
C GLY A 118 -10.63 -15.35 -17.74
N ASP A 119 -9.87 -15.58 -18.79
CA ASP A 119 -9.27 -16.90 -19.07
C ASP A 119 -8.05 -17.10 -18.15
N LEU A 120 -8.19 -17.99 -17.18
CA LEU A 120 -7.14 -18.28 -16.19
C LEU A 120 -5.86 -18.84 -16.80
N HIS A 121 -5.98 -19.66 -17.86
CA HIS A 121 -4.81 -20.25 -18.49
C HIS A 121 -4.01 -19.20 -19.28
N LYS A 122 -4.68 -18.39 -20.07
CA LYS A 122 -4.06 -17.25 -20.77
C LYS A 122 -3.51 -16.25 -19.79
N GLY A 123 -4.27 -15.94 -18.73
CA GLY A 123 -3.85 -15.02 -17.65
C GLY A 123 -2.58 -15.49 -16.96
N ASN A 124 -2.47 -16.79 -16.65
CA ASN A 124 -1.25 -17.38 -16.11
C ASN A 124 -0.07 -17.22 -17.08
N ASN A 125 -0.22 -17.58 -18.34
CA ASN A 125 0.86 -17.49 -19.32
C ASN A 125 1.34 -16.04 -19.52
N LEU A 126 0.42 -15.10 -19.65
CA LEU A 126 0.74 -13.67 -19.74
C LEU A 126 1.40 -13.14 -18.48
N TYR A 127 0.87 -13.52 -17.29
CA TYR A 127 1.40 -13.08 -16.02
C TYR A 127 2.84 -13.61 -15.81
N GLN A 128 3.08 -14.90 -15.98
CA GLN A 128 4.42 -15.48 -15.80
C GLN A 128 5.42 -14.89 -16.79
N GLY A 129 5.02 -14.70 -18.04
CA GLY A 129 5.89 -14.15 -19.09
C GLY A 129 6.21 -12.65 -18.96
N LYS A 130 5.35 -11.85 -18.30
CA LYS A 130 5.47 -10.39 -18.30
C LYS A 130 5.52 -9.75 -16.91
N CYS A 131 4.98 -10.39 -15.88
CA CYS A 131 4.76 -9.78 -14.57
C CYS A 131 5.46 -10.53 -13.44
N GLY A 132 5.45 -11.87 -13.52
CA GLY A 132 5.85 -12.77 -12.43
C GLY A 132 7.30 -12.61 -11.98
N SER A 133 8.22 -12.26 -12.89
CA SER A 133 9.63 -12.03 -12.56
C SER A 133 9.83 -10.92 -11.53
N CYS A 134 8.97 -9.90 -11.52
CA CYS A 134 9.03 -8.80 -10.57
C CYS A 134 8.02 -8.97 -9.44
N HIS A 135 6.76 -9.30 -9.75
CA HIS A 135 5.68 -9.34 -8.77
C HIS A 135 5.53 -10.69 -8.04
N GLY A 136 6.45 -11.64 -8.28
CA GLY A 136 6.37 -12.99 -7.76
C GLY A 136 5.43 -13.89 -8.57
N THR A 137 5.70 -15.19 -8.62
CA THR A 137 4.94 -16.13 -9.45
C THR A 137 3.49 -16.33 -9.01
N LYS A 138 3.18 -15.98 -7.77
CA LYS A 138 1.83 -15.99 -7.18
C LYS A 138 1.28 -14.59 -6.92
N ALA A 139 1.84 -13.56 -7.54
CA ALA A 139 1.47 -12.16 -7.34
C ALA A 139 1.61 -11.66 -5.88
N GLU A 140 2.47 -12.31 -5.11
CA GLU A 140 2.76 -12.03 -3.72
C GLU A 140 3.62 -10.79 -3.50
N GLY A 141 4.21 -10.24 -4.57
CA GLY A 141 5.15 -9.12 -4.52
C GLY A 141 6.60 -9.57 -4.30
N ASN A 142 7.52 -8.63 -4.44
CA ASN A 142 8.94 -8.83 -4.19
C ASN A 142 9.56 -7.53 -3.65
N ALA A 143 9.82 -7.49 -2.36
CA ALA A 143 10.38 -6.31 -1.69
C ALA A 143 11.77 -5.95 -2.23
N ALA A 144 12.62 -6.93 -2.56
CA ALA A 144 13.95 -6.69 -3.10
C ALA A 144 13.93 -5.98 -4.46
N LEU A 145 12.86 -6.19 -5.25
CA LEU A 145 12.64 -5.52 -6.54
C LEU A 145 11.70 -4.31 -6.43
N ASN A 146 11.32 -3.92 -5.21
CA ASN A 146 10.34 -2.86 -4.96
C ASN A 146 8.98 -3.09 -5.65
N ALA A 147 8.64 -4.34 -5.96
CA ALA A 147 7.41 -4.71 -6.64
C ALA A 147 6.33 -5.08 -5.61
N PRO A 148 5.16 -4.40 -5.64
CA PRO A 148 4.11 -4.64 -4.66
C PRO A 148 3.41 -5.99 -4.88
N ARG A 149 2.80 -6.49 -3.81
CA ARG A 149 1.80 -7.54 -3.86
C ARG A 149 0.60 -7.07 -4.67
N LEU A 150 0.10 -7.91 -5.58
CA LEU A 150 -1.07 -7.61 -6.41
C LEU A 150 -2.32 -8.36 -5.96
N THR A 151 -2.15 -9.48 -5.26
CA THR A 151 -3.28 -10.21 -4.67
C THR A 151 -4.04 -9.33 -3.67
N GLY A 152 -5.36 -9.42 -3.67
CA GLY A 152 -6.22 -8.60 -2.80
C GLY A 152 -6.58 -7.21 -3.34
N LEU A 153 -5.95 -6.75 -4.40
CA LEU A 153 -6.34 -5.52 -5.09
C LEU A 153 -7.55 -5.79 -6.00
N ASP A 154 -8.55 -4.91 -5.97
CA ASP A 154 -9.71 -5.03 -6.84
C ASP A 154 -9.38 -4.78 -8.32
N ALA A 155 -10.19 -5.35 -9.22
CA ALA A 155 -9.97 -5.28 -10.66
C ALA A 155 -9.99 -3.83 -11.19
N ALA A 156 -10.89 -3.00 -10.69
CA ALA A 156 -11.01 -1.62 -11.14
C ALA A 156 -9.77 -0.81 -10.76
N TYR A 157 -9.22 -1.04 -9.56
CA TYR A 157 -7.96 -0.40 -9.15
C TYR A 157 -6.79 -0.86 -10.04
N ILE A 158 -6.65 -2.18 -10.26
CA ILE A 158 -5.56 -2.71 -11.10
C ILE A 158 -5.66 -2.12 -12.52
N LYS A 159 -6.84 -2.16 -13.14
CA LYS A 159 -7.09 -1.59 -14.47
C LYS A 159 -6.73 -0.10 -14.52
N ARG A 160 -7.22 0.67 -13.57
CA ARG A 160 -6.94 2.11 -13.51
C ARG A 160 -5.45 2.40 -13.38
N GLN A 161 -4.75 1.70 -12.47
CA GLN A 161 -3.32 1.94 -12.30
C GLN A 161 -2.51 1.48 -13.52
N PHE A 162 -2.91 0.37 -14.15
CA PHE A 162 -2.28 -0.10 -15.38
C PHE A 162 -2.44 0.93 -16.51
N ALA A 163 -3.67 1.46 -16.71
CA ALA A 163 -3.93 2.54 -17.66
C ALA A 163 -3.11 3.80 -17.34
N HIS A 164 -3.04 4.20 -16.05
CA HIS A 164 -2.24 5.35 -15.64
C HIS A 164 -0.75 5.20 -15.97
N PHE A 165 -0.19 4.01 -15.83
CA PHE A 165 1.19 3.74 -16.22
C PHE A 165 1.36 3.74 -17.75
N ARG A 166 0.44 3.10 -18.50
CA ARG A 166 0.48 3.03 -19.95
C ARG A 166 0.36 4.41 -20.60
N ASP A 167 -0.53 5.24 -20.08
CA ASP A 167 -0.93 6.53 -20.66
C ASP A 167 -0.12 7.72 -20.11
N GLY A 168 0.91 7.45 -19.29
CA GLY A 168 1.81 8.49 -18.78
C GLY A 168 1.21 9.36 -17.67
N VAL A 169 0.13 8.93 -17.03
CA VAL A 169 -0.46 9.59 -15.86
C VAL A 169 0.36 9.30 -14.59
N ARG A 170 1.04 8.13 -14.56
CA ARG A 170 1.88 7.66 -13.46
C ARG A 170 3.18 7.06 -14.01
N GLY A 171 4.28 7.18 -13.23
CA GLY A 171 5.57 6.59 -13.60
C GLY A 171 6.36 7.42 -14.61
N THR A 172 6.13 8.74 -14.68
CA THR A 172 6.83 9.67 -15.58
C THR A 172 7.98 10.41 -14.93
N ASP A 173 8.00 10.51 -13.59
CA ASP A 173 9.08 11.18 -12.87
C ASP A 173 10.39 10.38 -12.99
N ALA A 174 11.48 11.06 -13.37
CA ALA A 174 12.79 10.44 -13.61
C ALA A 174 13.35 9.74 -12.36
N LYS A 175 12.97 10.20 -11.17
CA LYS A 175 13.42 9.64 -9.88
C LYS A 175 12.52 8.50 -9.38
N ASP A 176 11.36 8.24 -10.00
CA ASP A 176 10.52 7.07 -9.70
C ASP A 176 10.91 5.88 -10.57
N ILE A 177 12.10 5.31 -10.32
CA ILE A 177 12.62 4.19 -11.11
C ILE A 177 11.62 3.03 -11.19
N PRO A 178 11.02 2.52 -10.08
CA PRO A 178 10.04 1.44 -10.16
C PRO A 178 8.77 1.85 -10.92
N GLY A 179 8.32 3.09 -10.81
CA GLY A 179 7.18 3.60 -11.57
C GLY A 179 7.46 3.64 -13.08
N ARG A 180 8.66 4.05 -13.48
CA ARG A 180 9.09 4.04 -14.89
C ARG A 180 9.18 2.62 -15.46
N GLN A 181 9.68 1.67 -14.68
CA GLN A 181 9.68 0.26 -15.06
C GLN A 181 8.26 -0.24 -15.31
N MET A 182 7.31 0.08 -14.41
CA MET A 182 5.91 -0.26 -14.63
C MET A 182 5.29 0.44 -15.83
N ALA A 183 5.67 1.68 -16.13
CA ALA A 183 5.20 2.39 -17.34
C ALA A 183 5.68 1.71 -18.63
N MET A 184 6.87 1.12 -18.65
CA MET A 184 7.34 0.29 -19.76
C MET A 184 6.56 -1.03 -19.84
N MET A 185 6.38 -1.71 -18.72
CA MET A 185 5.68 -3.00 -18.68
C MET A 185 4.19 -2.88 -19.03
N ALA A 186 3.54 -1.79 -18.64
CA ALA A 186 2.13 -1.55 -18.95
C ALA A 186 1.84 -1.44 -20.45
N ARG A 187 2.85 -1.23 -21.28
CA ARG A 187 2.72 -1.17 -22.76
C ARG A 187 2.88 -2.53 -23.43
N THR A 188 3.20 -3.58 -22.66
CA THR A 188 3.43 -4.92 -23.22
C THR A 188 2.17 -5.76 -23.36
N LEU A 189 1.06 -5.39 -22.70
CA LEU A 189 -0.26 -5.98 -22.97
C LEU A 189 -0.95 -5.18 -24.07
N SER A 190 -1.45 -5.91 -25.05
CA SER A 190 -1.97 -5.31 -26.30
C SER A 190 -3.45 -4.95 -26.21
N THR A 191 -4.20 -5.63 -25.34
CA THR A 191 -5.65 -5.48 -25.25
C THR A 191 -6.13 -5.44 -23.79
N GLU A 192 -7.29 -4.83 -23.56
CA GLU A 192 -7.98 -4.85 -22.26
C GLU A 192 -8.35 -6.29 -21.84
N ARG A 193 -8.63 -7.17 -22.81
CA ARG A 193 -8.93 -8.57 -22.53
C ARG A 193 -7.72 -9.31 -21.95
N GLU A 194 -6.53 -9.09 -22.48
CA GLU A 194 -5.30 -9.64 -21.87
C GLU A 194 -5.11 -9.18 -20.44
N LEU A 195 -5.42 -7.92 -20.15
CA LEU A 195 -5.39 -7.40 -18.78
C LEU A 195 -6.44 -8.07 -17.89
N ASP A 196 -7.65 -8.32 -18.39
CA ASP A 196 -8.70 -9.05 -17.67
C ASP A 196 -8.27 -10.49 -17.35
N ASP A 197 -7.66 -11.18 -18.31
CA ASP A 197 -7.12 -12.52 -18.11
C ASP A 197 -6.03 -12.53 -17.02
N VAL A 198 -5.10 -11.58 -17.07
CA VAL A 198 -4.05 -11.39 -16.04
C VAL A 198 -4.64 -11.11 -14.67
N ILE A 199 -5.63 -10.22 -14.57
CA ILE A 199 -6.29 -9.89 -13.29
C ILE A 199 -7.03 -11.13 -12.74
N SER A 200 -7.67 -11.92 -13.61
CA SER A 200 -8.33 -13.15 -13.22
C SER A 200 -7.35 -14.13 -12.56
N PHE A 201 -6.16 -14.33 -13.15
CA PHE A 201 -5.08 -15.11 -12.56
C PHE A 201 -4.62 -14.55 -11.22
N ILE A 202 -4.36 -13.24 -11.11
CA ILE A 202 -3.96 -12.57 -9.85
C ILE A 202 -4.99 -12.84 -8.75
N HIS A 203 -6.27 -12.70 -9.05
CA HIS A 203 -7.34 -12.94 -8.08
C HIS A 203 -7.41 -14.39 -7.64
N GLN A 204 -7.16 -15.33 -8.55
CA GLN A 204 -7.07 -16.76 -8.22
C GLN A 204 -5.96 -17.02 -7.22
N GLN A 205 -4.77 -16.43 -7.39
CA GLN A 205 -3.64 -16.61 -6.48
C GLN A 205 -3.95 -16.09 -5.06
N GLY A 206 -4.70 -15.04 -4.92
CA GLY A 206 -5.12 -14.50 -3.61
C GLY A 206 -6.10 -15.39 -2.83
N ARG A 207 -6.67 -16.42 -3.45
CA ARG A 207 -7.68 -17.33 -2.87
C ARG A 207 -7.12 -18.71 -2.54
N VAL A 208 -6.00 -19.08 -3.12
CA VAL A 208 -5.31 -20.35 -2.83
C VAL A 208 -4.58 -20.22 -1.50
N LYS A 209 -4.95 -21.06 -0.53
CA LYS A 209 -4.28 -21.16 0.78
C LYS A 209 -3.02 -22.00 0.67
#